data_55cb01637c53ad56371e53d6fc074bd0
#
_entry.id   55cb01637c53ad56371e53d6fc074bd0
#
_cell.length_a   1.000
_cell.length_b   1.000
_cell.length_c   1.000
_cell.angle_alpha   90.00
_cell.angle_beta   90.00
_cell.angle_gamma   90.00
#
_symmetry.space_group_name_H-M   'P 1'
#
loop_
_entity.id
_entity.type
_entity.pdbx_description
1 polymer ?
#
loop_
_entity_poly.entity_id
_entity_poly.type
_entity_poly.pdbx_seq_one_letter_code
_entity_poly.pdbx_strand_id
1 'polypeptide(L)'
;MVSLVMGILPLPVLFMIAFAVALIINYPNLAEQRRRVAQHAGNVLSVVSLIFAAGIFTGLLSGTGMGAAMSRSLLAVIPDAMGPYLAGITALVSLPFTFFMSNDAFYFGVLPILSEAAQGYGISPVEMARASLIGQPVHLLSPLVPSTYLLVGLAGVEFGDHQRYSLKWATMVCMVMLAAALAFGLFPLVGGVA
;
A
#
# COMPACT_ATOMS: atom_id res chain seq x y z
N MET A 1 20.11 9.44 -3.83
CA MET A 1 18.94 9.96 -4.57
C MET A 1 19.08 9.77 -6.09
N VAL A 2 20.13 10.27 -6.74
CA VAL A 2 20.33 10.12 -8.20
C VAL A 2 20.28 8.66 -8.65
N SER A 3 21.04 7.77 -8.01
CA SER A 3 21.06 6.32 -8.33
C SER A 3 19.70 5.63 -8.18
N LEU A 4 18.83 6.15 -7.32
CA LEU A 4 17.48 5.63 -7.07
C LEU A 4 16.54 6.03 -8.22
N VAL A 5 16.67 7.27 -8.71
CA VAL A 5 15.86 7.76 -9.83
C VAL A 5 16.30 7.14 -11.15
N MET A 6 17.60 6.91 -11.32
CA MET A 6 18.17 6.32 -12.54
C MET A 6 18.04 4.80 -12.63
N GLY A 7 17.56 4.13 -11.58
CA GLY A 7 17.34 2.66 -11.58
C GLY A 7 18.62 1.83 -11.80
N ILE A 8 19.79 2.37 -11.42
CA ILE A 8 21.10 1.75 -11.69
C ILE A 8 21.28 0.42 -10.95
N LEU A 9 20.65 0.30 -9.76
CA LEU A 9 20.68 -0.91 -8.92
C LEU A 9 19.31 -1.21 -8.36
N PRO A 10 19.00 -2.48 -8.05
CA PRO A 10 17.78 -2.84 -7.34
C PRO A 10 17.66 -2.07 -6.01
N LEU A 11 16.45 -1.61 -5.71
CA LEU A 11 16.16 -0.78 -4.54
C LEU A 11 16.69 -1.36 -3.22
N PRO A 12 16.55 -2.68 -2.92
CA PRO A 12 17.10 -3.27 -1.70
C PRO A 12 18.63 -3.12 -1.60
N VAL A 13 19.35 -3.29 -2.72
CA VAL A 13 20.81 -3.15 -2.76
C VAL A 13 21.24 -1.72 -2.48
N LEU A 14 20.53 -0.73 -3.04
CA LEU A 14 20.78 0.68 -2.76
C LEU A 14 20.59 1.01 -1.28
N PHE A 15 19.52 0.51 -0.65
CA PHE A 15 19.29 0.71 0.78
C PHE A 15 20.34 0.02 1.65
N MET A 16 20.78 -1.19 1.30
CA MET A 16 21.86 -1.88 2.02
C MET A 16 23.16 -1.09 1.97
N ILE A 17 23.56 -0.60 0.79
CA ILE A 17 24.76 0.22 0.63
C ILE A 17 24.63 1.54 1.40
N ALA A 18 23.49 2.23 1.28
CA ALA A 18 23.25 3.49 1.98
C ALA A 18 23.29 3.30 3.50
N PHE A 19 22.72 2.23 4.01
CA PHE A 19 22.74 1.88 5.43
C PHE A 19 24.18 1.60 5.91
N ALA A 20 24.95 0.80 5.17
CA ALA A 20 26.34 0.50 5.51
C ALA A 20 27.20 1.77 5.55
N VAL A 21 27.07 2.62 4.52
CA VAL A 21 27.78 3.91 4.45
C VAL A 21 27.36 4.82 5.62
N ALA A 22 26.08 4.92 5.91
CA ALA A 22 25.59 5.73 7.03
C ALA A 22 26.11 5.24 8.39
N LEU A 23 26.17 3.92 8.59
CA LEU A 23 26.75 3.33 9.82
C LEU A 23 28.24 3.70 9.94
N ILE A 24 29.02 3.55 8.89
CA ILE A 24 30.47 3.82 8.92
C ILE A 24 30.76 5.31 9.17
N ILE A 25 30.01 6.20 8.51
CA ILE A 25 30.23 7.64 8.63
C ILE A 25 29.80 8.15 10.03
N ASN A 26 28.62 7.72 10.51
CA ASN A 26 28.09 8.26 11.77
C ASN A 26 28.62 7.53 13.01
N TYR A 27 29.03 6.27 12.88
CA TYR A 27 29.49 5.42 13.99
C TYR A 27 30.78 4.69 13.58
N PRO A 28 31.95 5.34 13.64
CA PRO A 28 33.21 4.72 13.22
C PRO A 28 33.66 3.56 14.12
N ASN A 29 33.13 3.46 15.33
CA ASN A 29 33.44 2.38 16.28
C ASN A 29 32.50 1.19 16.09
N LEU A 30 33.04 0.00 15.80
CA LEU A 30 32.27 -1.23 15.59
C LEU A 30 31.39 -1.65 16.77
N ALA A 31 31.85 -1.41 17.99
CA ALA A 31 31.04 -1.70 19.19
C ALA A 31 29.80 -0.81 19.25
N GLU A 32 29.92 0.46 18.88
CA GLU A 32 28.80 1.39 18.79
C GLU A 32 27.83 1.00 17.66
N GLN A 33 28.34 0.61 16.50
CA GLN A 33 27.50 0.12 15.40
C GLN A 33 26.66 -1.08 15.86
N ARG A 34 27.29 -2.07 16.50
CA ARG A 34 26.60 -3.25 17.04
C ARG A 34 25.52 -2.86 18.04
N ARG A 35 25.83 -1.93 18.95
CA ARG A 35 24.88 -1.44 19.94
C ARG A 35 23.66 -0.79 19.27
N ARG A 36 23.87 0.06 18.27
CA ARG A 36 22.78 0.72 17.53
C ARG A 36 21.90 -0.26 16.78
N VAL A 37 22.48 -1.22 16.08
CA VAL A 37 21.74 -2.27 15.41
C VAL A 37 20.92 -3.09 16.41
N ALA A 38 21.53 -3.48 17.54
CA ALA A 38 20.84 -4.25 18.58
C ALA A 38 19.67 -3.50 19.22
N GLN A 39 19.79 -2.18 19.45
CA GLN A 39 18.70 -1.35 19.98
C GLN A 39 17.45 -1.36 19.12
N HIS A 40 17.59 -1.50 17.81
CA HIS A 40 16.46 -1.47 16.85
C HIS A 40 16.08 -2.86 16.34
N ALA A 41 16.78 -3.91 16.79
CA ALA A 41 16.58 -5.28 16.31
C ALA A 41 15.13 -5.77 16.51
N GLY A 42 14.48 -5.43 17.63
CA GLY A 42 13.09 -5.79 17.88
C GLY A 42 12.12 -5.22 16.84
N ASN A 43 12.28 -3.95 16.51
CA ASN A 43 11.44 -3.30 15.48
C ASN A 43 11.68 -3.91 14.10
N VAL A 44 12.94 -4.17 13.74
CA VAL A 44 13.31 -4.83 12.48
C VAL A 44 12.71 -6.23 12.41
N LEU A 45 12.83 -7.01 13.48
CA LEU A 45 12.29 -8.38 13.53
C LEU A 45 10.78 -8.39 13.34
N SER A 46 10.05 -7.45 13.96
CA SER A 46 8.59 -7.32 13.80
C SER A 46 8.21 -7.07 12.35
N VAL A 47 8.88 -6.13 11.67
CA VAL A 47 8.61 -5.81 10.25
C VAL A 47 8.96 -6.99 9.35
N VAL A 48 10.13 -7.62 9.56
CA VAL A 48 10.57 -8.78 8.76
C VAL A 48 9.61 -9.96 8.93
N SER A 49 9.17 -10.25 10.16
CA SER A 49 8.20 -11.31 10.44
C SER A 49 6.87 -11.06 9.72
N LEU A 50 6.40 -9.81 9.69
CA LEU A 50 5.18 -9.43 8.96
C LEU A 50 5.32 -9.66 7.45
N ILE A 51 6.46 -9.28 6.86
CA ILE A 51 6.75 -9.49 5.43
C ILE A 51 6.74 -11.00 5.10
N PHE A 52 7.39 -11.84 5.93
CA PHE A 52 7.36 -13.29 5.74
C PHE A 52 5.95 -13.86 5.87
N ALA A 53 5.18 -13.44 6.87
CA ALA A 53 3.79 -13.87 7.06
C ALA A 53 2.92 -13.49 5.85
N ALA A 54 3.05 -12.27 5.35
CA ALA A 54 2.36 -11.81 4.15
C ALA A 54 2.77 -12.62 2.90
N GLY A 55 4.07 -12.93 2.76
CA GLY A 55 4.57 -13.78 1.67
C GLY A 55 4.01 -15.21 1.71
N ILE A 56 3.94 -15.81 2.90
CA ILE A 56 3.31 -17.13 3.09
C ILE A 56 1.81 -17.07 2.75
N PHE A 57 1.11 -16.05 3.23
CA PHE A 57 -0.32 -15.88 2.98
C PHE A 57 -0.63 -15.73 1.48
N THR A 58 0.08 -14.85 0.79
CA THR A 58 -0.09 -14.65 -0.67
C THR A 58 0.32 -15.89 -1.46
N GLY A 59 1.38 -16.57 -1.02
CA GLY A 59 1.81 -17.84 -1.62
C GLY A 59 0.77 -18.95 -1.48
N LEU A 60 0.10 -19.04 -0.32
CA LEU A 60 -1.01 -19.98 -0.11
C LEU A 60 -2.22 -19.62 -0.98
N LEU A 61 -2.63 -18.36 -1.03
CA LEU A 61 -3.75 -17.91 -1.87
C LEU A 61 -3.53 -18.26 -3.34
N SER A 62 -2.34 -18.00 -3.86
CA SER A 62 -1.99 -18.28 -5.27
C SER A 62 -1.78 -19.77 -5.53
N GLY A 63 -1.01 -20.45 -4.67
CA GLY A 63 -0.59 -21.84 -4.88
C GLY A 63 -1.71 -22.86 -4.68
N THR A 64 -2.72 -22.57 -3.86
CA THR A 64 -3.87 -23.47 -3.61
C THR A 64 -5.08 -23.17 -4.50
N GLY A 65 -5.05 -22.12 -5.31
CA GLY A 65 -6.19 -21.66 -6.10
C GLY A 65 -7.30 -21.01 -5.25
N MET A 66 -7.06 -20.75 -3.98
CA MET A 66 -8.02 -20.06 -3.11
C MET A 66 -8.35 -18.67 -3.61
N GLY A 67 -7.35 -17.91 -4.11
CA GLY A 67 -7.54 -16.60 -4.72
C GLY A 67 -8.56 -16.67 -5.85
N ALA A 68 -8.38 -17.60 -6.78
CA ALA A 68 -9.31 -17.82 -7.89
C ALA A 68 -10.73 -18.24 -7.43
N ALA A 69 -10.84 -19.04 -6.38
CA ALA A 69 -12.14 -19.42 -5.84
C ALA A 69 -12.86 -18.23 -5.20
N MET A 70 -12.13 -17.42 -4.41
CA MET A 70 -12.66 -16.20 -3.80
C MET A 70 -13.04 -15.15 -4.85
N SER A 71 -12.22 -14.99 -5.89
CA SER A 71 -12.51 -14.10 -7.04
C SER A 71 -13.80 -14.52 -7.74
N ARG A 72 -13.98 -15.81 -8.05
CA ARG A 72 -15.24 -16.32 -8.65
C ARG A 72 -16.45 -16.06 -7.76
N SER A 73 -16.32 -16.26 -6.44
CA SER A 73 -17.40 -15.97 -5.49
C SER A 73 -17.73 -14.47 -5.45
N LEU A 74 -16.72 -13.61 -5.53
CA LEU A 74 -16.89 -12.16 -5.59
C LEU A 74 -17.62 -11.75 -6.88
N LEU A 75 -17.20 -12.30 -8.03
CA LEU A 75 -17.85 -12.04 -9.32
C LEU A 75 -19.31 -12.48 -9.35
N ALA A 76 -19.67 -13.54 -8.63
CA ALA A 76 -21.08 -13.99 -8.53
C ALA A 76 -21.97 -12.97 -7.78
N VAL A 77 -21.39 -12.11 -6.96
CA VAL A 77 -22.12 -11.07 -6.19
C VAL A 77 -22.09 -9.71 -6.90
N ILE A 78 -21.03 -9.44 -7.67
CA ILE A 78 -20.91 -8.19 -8.43
C ILE A 78 -21.79 -8.29 -9.69
N PRO A 79 -22.72 -7.34 -9.91
CA PRO A 79 -23.46 -7.30 -11.15
C PRO A 79 -22.52 -7.16 -12.37
N ASP A 80 -22.81 -7.88 -13.45
CA ASP A 80 -21.98 -7.86 -14.68
C ASP A 80 -21.75 -6.44 -15.21
N ALA A 81 -22.74 -5.57 -15.05
CA ALA A 81 -22.62 -4.15 -15.42
C ALA A 81 -21.55 -3.38 -14.63
N MET A 82 -21.15 -3.84 -13.45
CA MET A 82 -20.14 -3.20 -12.59
C MET A 82 -18.73 -3.74 -12.82
N GLY A 83 -18.60 -4.92 -13.41
CA GLY A 83 -17.31 -5.57 -13.68
C GLY A 83 -16.31 -4.70 -14.43
N PRO A 84 -16.69 -4.08 -15.56
CA PRO A 84 -15.80 -3.20 -16.30
C PRO A 84 -15.30 -1.97 -15.51
N TYR A 85 -16.01 -1.57 -14.44
CA TYR A 85 -15.67 -0.42 -13.61
C TYR A 85 -14.83 -0.78 -12.37
N LEU A 86 -14.36 -2.02 -12.25
CA LEU A 86 -13.65 -2.50 -11.04
C LEU A 86 -12.42 -1.67 -10.69
N ALA A 87 -11.69 -1.11 -11.66
CA ALA A 87 -10.58 -0.22 -11.37
C ALA A 87 -11.04 1.07 -10.67
N GLY A 88 -12.06 1.73 -11.20
CA GLY A 88 -12.65 2.93 -10.59
C GLY A 88 -13.29 2.64 -9.23
N ILE A 89 -13.98 1.52 -9.09
CA ILE A 89 -14.57 1.05 -7.83
C ILE A 89 -13.46 0.81 -6.81
N THR A 90 -12.39 0.11 -7.19
CA THR A 90 -11.23 -0.14 -6.32
C THR A 90 -10.56 1.16 -5.87
N ALA A 91 -10.42 2.14 -6.76
CA ALA A 91 -9.89 3.45 -6.43
C ALA A 91 -10.73 4.13 -5.34
N LEU A 92 -12.05 4.14 -5.46
CA LEU A 92 -12.95 4.76 -4.48
C LEU A 92 -13.02 3.96 -3.16
N VAL A 93 -13.13 2.64 -3.25
CA VAL A 93 -13.23 1.74 -2.09
C VAL A 93 -11.91 1.68 -1.32
N SER A 94 -10.77 1.94 -1.96
CA SER A 94 -9.48 2.01 -1.29
C SER A 94 -9.45 3.07 -0.18
N LEU A 95 -10.20 4.18 -0.30
CA LEU A 95 -10.26 5.23 0.71
C LEU A 95 -10.79 4.69 2.07
N PRO A 96 -12.02 4.16 2.15
CA PRO A 96 -12.52 3.63 3.42
C PRO A 96 -11.77 2.37 3.85
N PHE A 97 -11.35 1.50 2.94
CA PHE A 97 -10.68 0.27 3.32
C PHE A 97 -9.33 0.55 3.96
N THR A 98 -8.49 1.38 3.35
CA THR A 98 -7.19 1.73 3.93
C THR A 98 -7.30 2.62 5.18
N PHE A 99 -8.45 3.23 5.42
CA PHE A 99 -8.72 3.94 6.66
C PHE A 99 -9.07 3.01 7.83
N PHE A 100 -9.92 1.98 7.58
CA PHE A 100 -10.44 1.09 8.62
C PHE A 100 -9.67 -0.22 8.77
N MET A 101 -8.80 -0.57 7.82
CA MET A 101 -7.93 -1.74 7.91
C MET A 101 -6.47 -1.36 7.67
N SER A 102 -5.55 -2.26 8.03
CA SER A 102 -4.13 -2.06 7.76
C SER A 102 -3.84 -2.13 6.26
N ASN A 103 -2.81 -1.43 5.80
CA ASN A 103 -2.32 -1.55 4.42
C ASN A 103 -2.01 -3.01 4.05
N ASP A 104 -1.41 -3.75 4.97
CA ASP A 104 -1.05 -5.15 4.72
C ASP A 104 -2.30 -6.00 4.47
N ALA A 105 -3.36 -5.83 5.26
CA ALA A 105 -4.63 -6.54 5.06
C ALA A 105 -5.28 -6.17 3.72
N PHE A 106 -5.22 -4.90 3.33
CA PHE A 106 -5.77 -4.46 2.06
C PHE A 106 -4.93 -4.96 0.87
N TYR A 107 -3.62 -4.71 0.87
CA TYR A 107 -2.76 -5.02 -0.28
C TYR A 107 -2.45 -6.51 -0.43
N PHE A 108 -2.36 -7.27 0.66
CA PHE A 108 -2.08 -8.71 0.60
C PHE A 108 -3.34 -9.57 0.68
N GLY A 109 -4.44 -9.05 1.25
CA GLY A 109 -5.68 -9.79 1.41
C GLY A 109 -6.73 -9.45 0.35
N VAL A 110 -7.14 -8.19 0.28
CA VAL A 110 -8.30 -7.76 -0.54
C VAL A 110 -7.92 -7.52 -1.99
N LEU A 111 -6.87 -6.74 -2.23
CA LEU A 111 -6.48 -6.30 -3.57
C LEU A 111 -6.16 -7.45 -4.54
N PRO A 112 -5.47 -8.54 -4.14
CA PRO A 112 -5.22 -9.65 -5.06
C PRO A 112 -6.50 -10.29 -5.58
N ILE A 113 -7.53 -10.42 -4.72
CA ILE A 113 -8.83 -11.01 -5.09
C ILE A 113 -9.57 -10.10 -6.07
N LEU A 114 -9.59 -8.79 -5.79
CA LEU A 114 -10.18 -7.79 -6.69
C LEU A 114 -9.43 -7.75 -8.03
N SER A 115 -8.10 -7.83 -7.99
CA SER A 115 -7.25 -7.83 -9.19
C SER A 115 -7.49 -9.06 -10.06
N GLU A 116 -7.64 -10.23 -9.46
CA GLU A 116 -7.94 -11.46 -10.21
C GLU A 116 -9.35 -11.41 -10.83
N ALA A 117 -10.34 -10.87 -10.10
CA ALA A 117 -11.67 -10.65 -10.62
C ALA A 117 -11.67 -9.65 -11.81
N ALA A 118 -10.88 -8.59 -11.72
CA ALA A 118 -10.82 -7.54 -12.73
C ALA A 118 -10.19 -8.00 -14.06
N GLN A 119 -9.33 -9.04 -14.04
CA GLN A 119 -8.73 -9.60 -15.25
C GLN A 119 -9.79 -10.15 -16.22
N GLY A 120 -10.91 -10.69 -15.71
CA GLY A 120 -12.03 -11.13 -16.53
C GLY A 120 -12.70 -10.02 -17.33
N TYR A 121 -12.44 -8.75 -16.99
CA TYR A 121 -12.94 -7.56 -17.69
C TYR A 121 -11.82 -6.77 -18.40
N GLY A 122 -10.67 -7.42 -18.66
CA GLY A 122 -9.56 -6.81 -19.38
C GLY A 122 -8.78 -5.75 -18.60
N ILE A 123 -8.92 -5.72 -17.27
CA ILE A 123 -8.17 -4.80 -16.39
C ILE A 123 -6.94 -5.54 -15.85
N SER A 124 -5.76 -5.02 -16.11
CA SER A 124 -4.50 -5.64 -15.69
C SER A 124 -4.23 -5.48 -14.19
N PRO A 125 -3.42 -6.38 -13.56
CA PRO A 125 -3.01 -6.24 -12.16
C PRO A 125 -2.28 -4.93 -11.87
N VAL A 126 -1.54 -4.39 -12.83
CA VAL A 126 -0.83 -3.11 -12.70
C VAL A 126 -1.82 -1.95 -12.61
N GLU A 127 -2.87 -1.96 -13.41
CA GLU A 127 -3.93 -0.95 -13.36
C GLU A 127 -4.70 -1.02 -12.05
N MET A 128 -5.00 -2.21 -11.56
CA MET A 128 -5.62 -2.41 -10.26
C MET A 128 -4.73 -1.92 -9.10
N ALA A 129 -3.43 -2.18 -9.17
CA ALA A 129 -2.48 -1.66 -8.20
C ALA A 129 -2.42 -0.12 -8.22
N ARG A 130 -2.39 0.50 -9.41
CA ARG A 130 -2.44 1.97 -9.54
C ARG A 130 -3.73 2.56 -8.99
N ALA A 131 -4.87 1.95 -9.30
CA ALA A 131 -6.18 2.36 -8.79
C ALA A 131 -6.23 2.31 -7.26
N SER A 132 -5.68 1.27 -6.64
CA SER A 132 -5.68 1.09 -5.19
C SER A 132 -4.87 2.16 -4.43
N LEU A 133 -3.90 2.80 -5.07
CA LEU A 133 -3.07 3.84 -4.46
C LEU A 133 -3.82 5.16 -4.22
N ILE A 134 -4.98 5.35 -4.83
CA ILE A 134 -5.77 6.58 -4.68
C ILE A 134 -6.17 6.82 -3.22
N GLY A 135 -6.39 5.78 -2.42
CA GLY A 135 -6.76 5.88 -1.01
C GLY A 135 -5.61 6.22 -0.05
N GLN A 136 -4.35 6.23 -0.50
CA GLN A 136 -3.20 6.38 0.40
C GLN A 136 -3.16 7.70 1.20
N PRO A 137 -3.55 8.87 0.68
CA PRO A 137 -3.62 10.10 1.49
C PRO A 137 -4.57 9.97 2.70
N VAL A 138 -5.67 9.22 2.56
CA VAL A 138 -6.61 8.97 3.66
C VAL A 138 -6.07 7.93 4.63
N HIS A 139 -5.33 6.92 4.16
CA HIS A 139 -4.68 5.94 5.03
C HIS A 139 -3.77 6.57 6.08
N LEU A 140 -3.03 7.61 5.73
CA LEU A 140 -2.13 8.32 6.67
C LEU A 140 -2.87 8.94 7.87
N LEU A 141 -4.19 9.10 7.77
CA LEU A 141 -5.04 9.59 8.87
C LEU A 141 -5.70 8.45 9.66
N SER A 142 -5.48 7.19 9.27
CA SER A 142 -6.07 6.04 9.94
C SER A 142 -5.65 5.95 11.41
N PRO A 143 -6.57 5.60 12.32
CA PRO A 143 -6.21 5.31 13.71
C PRO A 143 -5.33 4.06 13.86
N LEU A 144 -5.09 3.31 12.80
CA LEU A 144 -4.21 2.14 12.78
C LEU A 144 -2.76 2.51 12.44
N VAL A 145 -2.47 3.78 12.11
CA VAL A 145 -1.12 4.26 11.75
C VAL A 145 -0.43 4.91 12.96
N PRO A 146 0.57 4.25 13.58
CA PRO A 146 1.22 4.76 14.81
C PRO A 146 1.92 6.11 14.63
N SER A 147 2.44 6.39 13.43
CA SER A 147 3.12 7.66 13.14
C SER A 147 2.18 8.87 13.23
N THR A 148 0.88 8.70 13.02
CA THR A 148 -0.09 9.78 13.16
C THR A 148 -0.26 10.20 14.63
N TYR A 149 -0.25 9.24 15.55
CA TYR A 149 -0.27 9.55 17.00
C TYR A 149 0.98 10.30 17.43
N LEU A 150 2.14 9.90 16.92
CA LEU A 150 3.37 10.63 17.18
C LEU A 150 3.30 12.07 16.64
N LEU A 151 2.79 12.24 15.42
CA LEU A 151 2.64 13.54 14.79
C LEU A 151 1.75 14.47 15.63
N VAL A 152 0.56 14.03 16.00
CA VAL A 152 -0.38 14.86 16.78
C VAL A 152 0.13 15.12 18.19
N GLY A 153 0.81 14.16 18.81
CA GLY A 153 1.46 14.33 20.10
C GLY A 153 2.56 15.40 20.07
N LEU A 154 3.40 15.40 19.04
CA LEU A 154 4.44 16.42 18.83
C LEU A 154 3.86 17.80 18.49
N ALA A 155 2.73 17.83 17.77
CA ALA A 155 2.04 19.06 17.39
C ALA A 155 1.19 19.64 18.55
N GLY A 156 0.97 18.89 19.61
CA GLY A 156 0.12 19.31 20.74
C GLY A 156 -1.36 19.46 20.36
N VAL A 157 -1.85 18.66 19.40
CA VAL A 157 -3.26 18.68 18.92
C VAL A 157 -3.96 17.41 19.32
N GLU A 158 -5.26 17.48 19.53
CA GLU A 158 -6.10 16.30 19.75
C GLU A 158 -6.23 15.48 18.47
N PHE A 159 -6.12 14.13 18.57
CA PHE A 159 -6.20 13.23 17.42
C PHE A 159 -7.52 13.39 16.64
N GLY A 160 -8.64 13.52 17.35
CA GLY A 160 -9.95 13.69 16.71
C GLY A 160 -10.07 14.99 15.93
N ASP A 161 -9.50 16.09 16.42
CA ASP A 161 -9.52 17.39 15.75
C ASP A 161 -8.61 17.35 14.50
N HIS A 162 -7.45 16.74 14.62
CA HIS A 162 -6.59 16.47 13.47
C HIS A 162 -7.33 15.69 12.38
N GLN A 163 -8.02 14.61 12.74
CA GLN A 163 -8.77 13.81 11.76
C GLN A 163 -9.90 14.62 11.11
N ARG A 164 -10.71 15.33 11.90
CA ARG A 164 -11.84 16.17 11.39
C ARG A 164 -11.38 17.22 10.39
N TYR A 165 -10.23 17.83 10.65
CA TYR A 165 -9.67 18.84 9.76
C TYR A 165 -9.03 18.19 8.52
N SER A 166 -8.14 17.22 8.73
CA SER A 166 -7.28 16.69 7.68
C SER A 166 -8.01 15.75 6.73
N LEU A 167 -9.06 15.03 7.19
CA LEU A 167 -9.79 14.06 6.36
C LEU A 167 -10.45 14.73 5.15
N LYS A 168 -10.96 15.94 5.30
CA LYS A 168 -11.55 16.71 4.18
C LYS A 168 -10.52 16.98 3.08
N TRP A 169 -9.32 17.41 3.49
CA TRP A 169 -8.23 17.71 2.57
C TRP A 169 -7.66 16.47 1.93
N ALA A 170 -7.45 15.40 2.72
CA ALA A 170 -6.99 14.12 2.20
C ALA A 170 -7.98 13.54 1.18
N THR A 171 -9.28 13.58 1.45
CA THR A 171 -10.32 13.14 0.51
C THR A 171 -10.30 13.99 -0.76
N MET A 172 -10.15 15.32 -0.64
CA MET A 172 -10.02 16.20 -1.81
C MET A 172 -8.78 15.84 -2.65
N VAL A 173 -7.63 15.59 -2.01
CA VAL A 173 -6.42 15.13 -2.69
C VAL A 173 -6.66 13.79 -3.40
N CYS A 174 -7.33 12.84 -2.76
CA CYS A 174 -7.69 11.57 -3.41
C CYS A 174 -8.55 11.80 -4.66
N MET A 175 -9.54 12.71 -4.62
CA MET A 175 -10.38 13.00 -5.77
C MET A 175 -9.59 13.67 -6.91
N VAL A 176 -8.68 14.59 -6.59
CA VAL A 176 -7.78 15.19 -7.58
C VAL A 176 -6.84 14.14 -8.17
N MET A 177 -6.27 13.27 -7.34
CA MET A 177 -5.43 12.15 -7.80
C MET A 177 -6.21 11.20 -8.71
N LEU A 178 -7.45 10.86 -8.35
CA LEU A 178 -8.34 10.03 -9.18
C LEU A 178 -8.59 10.69 -10.55
N ALA A 179 -8.97 11.97 -10.56
CA ALA A 179 -9.21 12.71 -11.79
C ALA A 179 -7.94 12.77 -12.66
N ALA A 180 -6.78 13.05 -12.06
CA ALA A 180 -5.51 13.07 -12.77
C ALA A 180 -5.14 11.68 -13.32
N ALA A 181 -5.28 10.62 -12.50
CA ALA A 181 -4.99 9.26 -12.93
C ALA A 181 -5.83 8.82 -14.14
N LEU A 182 -7.12 9.18 -14.14
CA LEU A 182 -8.01 8.93 -15.29
C LEU A 182 -7.63 9.78 -16.50
N ALA A 183 -7.30 11.05 -16.30
CA ALA A 183 -6.90 11.97 -17.38
C ALA A 183 -5.58 11.52 -18.06
N PHE A 184 -4.65 10.98 -17.29
CA PHE A 184 -3.38 10.45 -17.80
C PHE A 184 -3.46 8.97 -18.23
N GLY A 185 -4.63 8.32 -18.16
CA GLY A 185 -4.82 6.93 -18.56
C GLY A 185 -3.99 5.94 -17.74
N LEU A 186 -3.75 6.20 -16.45
CA LEU A 186 -2.98 5.32 -15.57
C LEU A 186 -3.71 3.99 -15.29
N PHE A 187 -5.03 4.01 -15.34
CA PHE A 187 -5.93 2.86 -15.38
C PHE A 187 -7.24 3.24 -16.08
N PRO A 188 -7.94 2.28 -16.68
CA PRO A 188 -9.18 2.57 -17.40
C PRO A 188 -10.33 2.89 -16.46
N LEU A 189 -11.20 3.82 -16.85
CA LEU A 189 -12.49 4.01 -16.20
C LEU A 189 -13.42 2.82 -16.46
N VAL A 190 -13.35 2.30 -17.68
CA VAL A 190 -14.13 1.13 -18.13
C VAL A 190 -13.15 0.12 -18.72
N GLY A 191 -13.10 -1.07 -18.15
CA GLY A 191 -12.31 -2.18 -18.67
C GLY A 191 -12.76 -2.55 -20.09
N GLY A 192 -11.81 -2.86 -20.96
CA GLY A 192 -12.10 -3.41 -22.27
C GLY A 192 -12.57 -4.86 -22.10
N VAL A 193 -13.76 -5.18 -22.55
CA VAL A 193 -14.19 -6.58 -22.70
C VAL A 193 -13.30 -7.19 -23.77
N ALA A 194 -12.46 -8.17 -23.36
CA ALA A 194 -11.66 -8.95 -24.30
C ALA A 194 -12.55 -9.87 -25.13
#